data_1dcaedc48bf9e25aae206cf90d6eacad
#
_entry.id   1dcaedc48bf9e25aae206cf90d6eacad
#
_cell.length_a   1.000
_cell.length_b   1.000
_cell.length_c   1.000
_cell.angle_alpha   90.00
_cell.angle_beta   90.00
_cell.angle_gamma   90.00
#
_symmetry.space_group_name_H-M   'P 1'
#
loop_
_entity.id
_entity.type
_entity.pdbx_description
1 polymer ?
#
loop_
_entity_poly.entity_id
_entity_poly.type
_entity_poly.pdbx_seq_one_letter_code
_entity_poly.pdbx_strand_id
1 'polypeptide(L)'
;MTSAVRQRGIAILTAVGLAALVAALAAWIAWRQGLWFRQLENQMDQAEAMGVVRASINLARLTLKDDYRLNQIDHMLEPWNIPIPSIPVENGRAGGRVTEQNGLFNLNNLVSDTGQANDVEITACKKLFTSLSISPDLVNALVDWEDADSDTRNPGGAEDNEYLQATPPYRAANQRLADFGSLNRVRGFTPDVINLLRPFVTVLPAQTAVNVNFASAEVLAAIVPGLSVTQAQAVVAKRAGSYYANTTDFINALPDSAKTTVVAADIAVQSTYFVNEVDVHFGRVSLRYAALLERKSTDIPRIVWLRRE
;
A
#
# COMPACT_ATOMS: atom_id res chain seq x y z
N MET A 1 -35.53 -22.11 -79.40
CA MET A 1 -35.80 -22.56 -78.03
C MET A 1 -34.60 -22.44 -77.05
N THR A 2 -33.68 -21.54 -77.26
CA THR A 2 -32.39 -21.42 -76.45
C THR A 2 -32.36 -20.28 -75.42
N SER A 3 -33.34 -19.36 -75.40
CA SER A 3 -33.28 -18.20 -74.42
C SER A 3 -33.89 -18.51 -73.05
N ALA A 4 -34.87 -19.40 -72.92
CA ALA A 4 -35.58 -19.75 -71.67
C ALA A 4 -34.73 -20.57 -70.67
N VAL A 5 -33.77 -21.37 -71.16
CA VAL A 5 -32.89 -22.20 -70.32
C VAL A 5 -31.77 -21.27 -69.70
N ARG A 6 -31.31 -20.27 -70.44
CA ARG A 6 -30.29 -19.34 -69.97
C ARG A 6 -30.82 -18.39 -68.90
N GLN A 7 -32.08 -17.97 -68.92
CA GLN A 7 -32.75 -17.16 -67.91
C GLN A 7 -32.97 -17.94 -66.58
N ARG A 8 -33.25 -19.27 -66.65
CA ARG A 8 -33.36 -20.09 -65.42
C ARG A 8 -32.08 -20.25 -64.66
N GLY A 9 -30.94 -20.37 -65.37
CA GLY A 9 -29.61 -20.43 -64.71
C GLY A 9 -29.24 -19.15 -63.98
N ILE A 10 -29.53 -17.96 -64.53
CA ILE A 10 -29.30 -16.67 -63.91
C ILE A 10 -30.19 -16.49 -62.65
N ALA A 11 -31.45 -16.88 -62.75
CA ALA A 11 -32.39 -16.77 -61.64
C ALA A 11 -31.97 -17.66 -60.43
N ILE A 12 -31.40 -18.83 -60.63
CA ILE A 12 -30.89 -19.70 -59.57
C ILE A 12 -29.64 -19.09 -58.96
N LEU A 13 -28.73 -18.56 -59.77
CA LEU A 13 -27.49 -17.90 -59.27
C LEU A 13 -27.82 -16.66 -58.45
N THR A 14 -28.78 -15.85 -58.87
CA THR A 14 -29.21 -14.67 -58.12
C THR A 14 -29.90 -15.07 -56.82
N ALA A 15 -30.75 -16.08 -56.82
CA ALA A 15 -31.40 -16.59 -55.62
C ALA A 15 -30.40 -17.14 -54.59
N VAL A 16 -29.42 -17.93 -55.05
CA VAL A 16 -28.34 -18.45 -54.18
C VAL A 16 -27.45 -17.33 -53.67
N GLY A 17 -27.10 -16.35 -54.52
CA GLY A 17 -26.35 -15.18 -54.13
C GLY A 17 -27.06 -14.33 -53.07
N LEU A 18 -28.37 -14.14 -53.21
CA LEU A 18 -29.19 -13.43 -52.23
C LEU A 18 -29.29 -14.19 -50.90
N ALA A 19 -29.51 -15.51 -50.99
CA ALA A 19 -29.52 -16.37 -49.79
C ALA A 19 -28.17 -16.34 -49.06
N ALA A 20 -27.04 -16.39 -49.76
CA ALA A 20 -25.72 -16.30 -49.19
C ALA A 20 -25.46 -14.92 -48.54
N LEU A 21 -25.93 -13.84 -49.15
CA LEU A 21 -25.85 -12.49 -48.58
C LEU A 21 -26.64 -12.36 -47.28
N VAL A 22 -27.90 -12.88 -47.28
CA VAL A 22 -28.74 -12.87 -46.08
C VAL A 22 -28.10 -13.70 -44.95
N ALA A 23 -27.58 -14.88 -45.27
CA ALA A 23 -26.88 -15.72 -44.30
C ALA A 23 -25.64 -15.05 -43.75
N ALA A 24 -24.85 -14.37 -44.59
CA ALA A 24 -23.66 -13.62 -44.15
C ALA A 24 -24.03 -12.43 -43.23
N LEU A 25 -25.09 -11.69 -43.55
CA LEU A 25 -25.61 -10.61 -42.72
C LEU A 25 -26.14 -11.14 -41.38
N ALA A 26 -26.89 -12.24 -41.40
CA ALA A 26 -27.39 -12.86 -40.16
C ALA A 26 -26.21 -13.32 -39.26
N ALA A 27 -25.21 -13.98 -39.85
CA ALA A 27 -24.00 -14.41 -39.11
C ALA A 27 -23.23 -13.21 -38.53
N TRP A 28 -23.09 -12.14 -39.31
CA TRP A 28 -22.43 -10.89 -38.82
C TRP A 28 -23.20 -10.25 -37.68
N ILE A 29 -24.53 -10.15 -37.76
CA ILE A 29 -25.37 -9.63 -36.69
C ILE A 29 -25.24 -10.49 -35.43
N ALA A 30 -25.34 -11.81 -35.55
CA ALA A 30 -25.21 -12.74 -34.45
C ALA A 30 -23.81 -12.61 -33.75
N TRP A 31 -22.76 -12.55 -34.55
CA TRP A 31 -21.40 -12.31 -34.03
C TRP A 31 -21.28 -10.98 -33.28
N ARG A 32 -21.83 -9.90 -33.85
CA ARG A 32 -21.82 -8.58 -33.23
C ARG A 32 -22.63 -8.54 -31.93
N GLN A 33 -23.79 -9.20 -31.89
CA GLN A 33 -24.58 -9.36 -30.67
C GLN A 33 -23.80 -10.11 -29.60
N GLY A 34 -23.10 -11.20 -29.97
CA GLY A 34 -22.26 -11.95 -29.05
C GLY A 34 -21.13 -11.10 -28.41
N LEU A 35 -20.55 -10.17 -29.17
CA LEU A 35 -19.57 -9.21 -28.60
C LEU A 35 -20.22 -8.23 -27.61
N TRP A 36 -21.41 -7.74 -27.93
CA TRP A 36 -22.17 -6.84 -27.05
C TRP A 36 -22.56 -7.52 -25.72
N PHE A 37 -23.03 -8.76 -25.77
CA PHE A 37 -23.33 -9.53 -24.56
C PHE A 37 -22.10 -9.70 -23.66
N ARG A 38 -20.96 -10.08 -24.23
CA ARG A 38 -19.70 -10.21 -23.47
C ARG A 38 -19.26 -8.89 -22.86
N GLN A 39 -19.44 -7.79 -23.56
CA GLN A 39 -19.10 -6.46 -23.06
C GLN A 39 -20.01 -6.07 -21.89
N LEU A 40 -21.31 -6.36 -22.00
CA LEU A 40 -22.27 -6.11 -20.94
C LEU A 40 -21.98 -6.96 -19.69
N GLU A 41 -21.72 -8.27 -19.88
CA GLU A 41 -21.30 -9.17 -18.78
C GLU A 41 -20.07 -8.63 -18.06
N ASN A 42 -19.02 -8.26 -18.79
CA ASN A 42 -17.80 -7.69 -18.18
C ASN A 42 -18.09 -6.38 -17.41
N GLN A 43 -18.99 -5.53 -17.89
CA GLN A 43 -19.38 -4.31 -17.18
C GLN A 43 -20.16 -4.62 -15.90
N MET A 44 -21.05 -5.60 -15.93
CA MET A 44 -21.79 -6.06 -14.76
C MET A 44 -20.84 -6.67 -13.73
N ASP A 45 -19.97 -7.60 -14.14
CA ASP A 45 -18.96 -8.23 -13.29
C ASP A 45 -18.06 -7.16 -12.64
N GLN A 46 -17.66 -6.14 -13.40
CA GLN A 46 -16.84 -5.03 -12.87
C GLN A 46 -17.59 -4.18 -11.84
N ALA A 47 -18.89 -3.92 -12.08
CA ALA A 47 -19.71 -3.16 -11.16
C ALA A 47 -19.95 -3.92 -9.85
N GLU A 48 -20.25 -5.22 -9.93
CA GLU A 48 -20.41 -6.13 -8.78
C GLU A 48 -19.10 -6.24 -7.99
N ALA A 49 -17.97 -6.50 -8.67
CA ALA A 49 -16.66 -6.55 -8.06
C ALA A 49 -16.32 -5.26 -7.30
N MET A 50 -16.60 -4.09 -7.89
CA MET A 50 -16.39 -2.80 -7.24
C MET A 50 -17.32 -2.59 -6.05
N GLY A 51 -18.55 -3.09 -6.11
CA GLY A 51 -19.47 -3.13 -4.97
C GLY A 51 -18.90 -3.89 -3.79
N VAL A 52 -18.32 -5.07 -4.05
CA VAL A 52 -17.67 -5.90 -3.02
C VAL A 52 -16.41 -5.23 -2.47
N VAL A 53 -15.58 -4.59 -3.30
CA VAL A 53 -14.42 -3.80 -2.84
C VAL A 53 -14.86 -2.73 -1.83
N ARG A 54 -15.90 -1.95 -2.16
CA ARG A 54 -16.42 -0.90 -1.26
C ARG A 54 -16.99 -1.48 0.03
N ALA A 55 -17.72 -2.59 -0.05
CA ALA A 55 -18.27 -3.28 1.11
C ALA A 55 -17.17 -3.79 2.03
N SER A 56 -16.10 -4.39 1.48
CA SER A 56 -14.94 -4.87 2.23
C SER A 56 -14.20 -3.75 2.95
N ILE A 57 -13.97 -2.62 2.27
CA ILE A 57 -13.34 -1.44 2.89
C ILE A 57 -14.20 -0.90 4.04
N ASN A 58 -15.52 -0.82 3.84
CA ASN A 58 -16.42 -0.35 4.90
C ASN A 58 -16.49 -1.34 6.07
N LEU A 59 -16.45 -2.64 5.81
CA LEU A 59 -16.35 -3.65 6.87
C LEU A 59 -15.09 -3.46 7.70
N ALA A 60 -13.91 -3.33 7.05
CA ALA A 60 -12.65 -3.05 7.73
C ALA A 60 -12.73 -1.78 8.60
N ARG A 61 -13.32 -0.70 8.07
CA ARG A 61 -13.52 0.56 8.82
C ARG A 61 -14.41 0.38 10.05
N LEU A 62 -15.50 -0.38 9.92
CA LEU A 62 -16.39 -0.65 11.06
C LEU A 62 -15.70 -1.53 12.10
N THR A 63 -14.99 -2.58 11.69
CA THR A 63 -14.23 -3.44 12.58
C THR A 63 -13.17 -2.66 13.36
N LEU A 64 -12.38 -1.82 12.68
CA LEU A 64 -11.37 -0.96 13.32
C LEU A 64 -11.98 0.08 14.27
N LYS A 65 -13.18 0.59 13.96
CA LYS A 65 -13.92 1.50 14.84
C LYS A 65 -14.37 0.78 16.12
N ASP A 66 -14.97 -0.39 15.96
CA ASP A 66 -15.49 -1.15 17.10
C ASP A 66 -14.37 -1.65 18.00
N ASP A 67 -13.25 -2.06 17.42
CA ASP A 67 -12.01 -2.40 18.11
C ASP A 67 -11.51 -1.24 18.98
N TYR A 68 -11.36 -0.05 18.42
CA TYR A 68 -10.94 1.15 19.15
C TYR A 68 -11.85 1.50 20.33
N ARG A 69 -13.14 1.15 20.25
CA ARG A 69 -14.11 1.37 21.34
C ARG A 69 -13.98 0.35 22.47
N LEU A 70 -13.48 -0.84 22.17
CA LEU A 70 -13.28 -1.90 23.15
C LEU A 70 -11.99 -1.71 23.93
N ASN A 71 -10.91 -1.42 23.24
CA ASN A 71 -9.61 -1.10 23.83
C ASN A 71 -8.82 -0.19 22.87
N GLN A 72 -7.77 0.43 23.38
CA GLN A 72 -6.88 1.30 22.59
C GLN A 72 -5.47 0.71 22.50
N ILE A 73 -5.38 -0.61 22.45
CA ILE A 73 -4.14 -1.35 22.34
C ILE A 73 -4.22 -2.19 21.07
N ASP A 74 -3.38 -1.87 20.10
CA ASP A 74 -3.31 -2.67 18.88
C ASP A 74 -2.17 -3.69 18.96
N HIS A 75 -2.47 -4.94 18.65
CA HIS A 75 -1.52 -6.04 18.71
C HIS A 75 -1.82 -7.15 17.68
N MET A 76 -0.87 -8.06 17.48
CA MET A 76 -0.97 -9.07 16.42
C MET A 76 -2.12 -10.09 16.60
N LEU A 77 -2.70 -10.22 17.80
CA LEU A 77 -3.77 -11.17 18.09
C LEU A 77 -5.17 -10.55 17.91
N GLU A 78 -5.27 -9.33 17.40
CA GLU A 78 -6.54 -8.66 17.16
C GLU A 78 -7.34 -9.34 16.01
N PRO A 79 -8.68 -9.41 16.13
CA PRO A 79 -9.52 -10.04 15.11
C PRO A 79 -9.39 -9.41 13.72
N TRP A 80 -9.17 -8.10 13.64
CA TRP A 80 -9.00 -7.38 12.37
C TRP A 80 -7.67 -7.75 11.66
N ASN A 81 -6.66 -8.22 12.38
CA ASN A 81 -5.37 -8.63 11.84
C ASN A 81 -5.40 -10.03 11.19
N ILE A 82 -6.50 -10.78 11.35
CA ILE A 82 -6.66 -12.11 10.75
C ILE A 82 -7.01 -11.96 9.27
N PRO A 83 -6.17 -12.46 8.35
CA PRO A 83 -6.48 -12.40 6.93
C PRO A 83 -7.77 -13.16 6.59
N ILE A 84 -8.64 -12.57 5.79
CA ILE A 84 -9.84 -13.22 5.26
C ILE A 84 -9.42 -13.95 3.98
N PRO A 85 -9.44 -15.31 3.95
CA PRO A 85 -9.11 -16.06 2.75
C PRO A 85 -10.15 -15.78 1.66
N SER A 86 -9.84 -16.14 0.41
CA SER A 86 -10.78 -15.98 -0.69
C SER A 86 -12.03 -16.86 -0.47
N ILE A 87 -13.14 -16.23 -0.08
CA ILE A 87 -14.44 -16.85 0.19
C ILE A 87 -15.42 -16.59 -0.97
N PRO A 88 -16.40 -17.49 -1.22
CA PRO A 88 -17.45 -17.24 -2.20
C PRO A 88 -18.34 -16.06 -1.77
N VAL A 89 -18.64 -15.16 -2.71
CA VAL A 89 -19.56 -14.02 -2.54
C VAL A 89 -20.44 -13.95 -3.78
N GLU A 90 -21.73 -14.31 -3.66
CA GLU A 90 -22.66 -14.39 -4.79
C GLU A 90 -22.06 -15.16 -5.99
N ASN A 91 -21.84 -14.47 -7.12
CA ASN A 91 -21.28 -15.05 -8.35
C ASN A 91 -19.74 -14.95 -8.43
N GLY A 92 -19.08 -14.57 -7.34
CA GLY A 92 -17.64 -14.32 -7.32
C GLY A 92 -16.94 -14.84 -6.08
N ARG A 93 -15.76 -14.33 -5.86
CA ARG A 93 -14.94 -14.60 -4.66
C ARG A 93 -14.30 -13.31 -4.21
N ALA A 94 -14.19 -13.14 -2.89
CA ALA A 94 -13.49 -12.01 -2.29
C ALA A 94 -12.65 -12.47 -1.11
N GLY A 95 -11.52 -11.80 -0.90
CA GLY A 95 -10.65 -11.98 0.24
C GLY A 95 -9.87 -10.70 0.50
N GLY A 96 -9.12 -10.66 1.59
CA GLY A 96 -8.33 -9.48 1.91
C GLY A 96 -7.72 -9.55 3.29
N ARG A 97 -7.04 -8.48 3.65
CA ARG A 97 -6.44 -8.33 4.98
C ARG A 97 -6.36 -6.86 5.36
N VAL A 98 -6.29 -6.62 6.65
CA VAL A 98 -5.91 -5.33 7.22
C VAL A 98 -4.51 -5.47 7.78
N THR A 99 -3.61 -4.55 7.42
CA THR A 99 -2.22 -4.52 7.87
C THR A 99 -1.97 -3.22 8.61
N GLU A 100 -1.48 -3.33 9.81
CA GLU A 100 -1.08 -2.21 10.64
C GLU A 100 0.15 -1.50 10.04
N GLN A 101 0.23 -0.17 10.15
CA GLN A 101 1.28 0.63 9.53
C GLN A 101 2.17 1.40 10.51
N ASN A 102 1.76 1.60 11.76
CA ASN A 102 2.56 2.32 12.74
C ASN A 102 3.70 1.45 13.34
N GLY A 103 3.67 0.14 13.17
CA GLY A 103 4.80 -0.74 13.51
C GLY A 103 6.00 -0.61 12.56
N LEU A 104 5.83 0.09 11.45
CA LEU A 104 6.89 0.42 10.49
C LEU A 104 7.46 1.81 10.78
N PHE A 105 8.73 2.04 10.42
CA PHE A 105 9.33 3.37 10.50
C PHE A 105 8.72 4.28 9.43
N ASN A 106 8.08 5.37 9.86
CA ASN A 106 7.48 6.33 8.94
C ASN A 106 8.55 7.28 8.39
N LEU A 107 8.85 7.20 7.09
CA LEU A 107 9.86 8.05 6.46
C LEU A 107 9.50 9.54 6.55
N ASN A 108 8.23 9.90 6.52
CA ASN A 108 7.78 11.29 6.70
C ASN A 108 7.99 11.85 8.12
N ASN A 109 8.52 11.06 9.06
CA ASN A 109 9.01 11.58 10.36
C ASN A 109 10.34 12.33 10.23
N LEU A 110 11.10 12.12 9.13
CA LEU A 110 12.40 12.75 8.91
C LEU A 110 12.32 14.27 8.84
N VAL A 111 11.16 14.80 8.46
CA VAL A 111 10.93 16.24 8.33
C VAL A 111 9.65 16.63 9.09
N SER A 112 9.73 17.72 9.83
CA SER A 112 8.60 18.27 10.60
C SER A 112 7.51 18.84 9.70
N ASP A 113 6.34 19.18 10.27
CA ASP A 113 5.25 19.85 9.54
C ASP A 113 5.64 21.22 8.99
N THR A 114 6.72 21.81 9.52
CA THR A 114 7.25 23.10 9.07
C THR A 114 8.35 22.99 8.02
N GLY A 115 8.61 21.76 7.51
CA GLY A 115 9.64 21.51 6.51
C GLY A 115 11.06 21.47 7.05
N GLN A 116 11.24 21.36 8.37
CA GLN A 116 12.57 21.29 9.00
C GLN A 116 12.95 19.84 9.30
N ALA A 117 14.20 19.51 9.05
CA ALA A 117 14.76 18.21 9.34
C ALA A 117 14.71 17.85 10.84
N ASN A 118 14.40 16.59 11.13
CA ASN A 118 14.36 16.04 12.48
C ASN A 118 15.57 15.13 12.72
N ASP A 119 16.60 15.67 13.38
CA ASP A 119 17.88 14.98 13.57
C ASP A 119 17.77 13.69 14.40
N VAL A 120 16.78 13.58 15.29
CA VAL A 120 16.50 12.35 16.06
C VAL A 120 16.04 11.24 15.11
N GLU A 121 15.04 11.52 14.30
CA GLU A 121 14.49 10.56 13.33
C GLU A 121 15.50 10.25 12.22
N ILE A 122 16.30 11.22 11.77
CA ILE A 122 17.40 10.99 10.81
C ILE A 122 18.41 10.01 11.39
N THR A 123 18.78 10.15 12.65
CA THR A 123 19.71 9.23 13.32
C THR A 123 19.12 7.82 13.43
N ALA A 124 17.84 7.71 13.79
CA ALA A 124 17.14 6.44 13.85
C ALA A 124 17.06 5.78 12.47
N CYS A 125 16.70 6.54 11.43
CA CYS A 125 16.64 6.04 10.05
C CYS A 125 18.01 5.56 9.54
N LYS A 126 19.09 6.30 9.80
CA LYS A 126 20.46 5.89 9.46
C LYS A 126 20.85 4.58 10.14
N LYS A 127 20.46 4.39 11.40
CA LYS A 127 20.68 3.15 12.14
C LYS A 127 19.88 1.99 11.55
N LEU A 128 18.62 2.22 11.14
CA LEU A 128 17.81 1.24 10.42
C LEU A 128 18.49 0.82 9.11
N PHE A 129 18.88 1.77 8.27
CA PHE A 129 19.54 1.49 6.99
C PHE A 129 20.83 0.68 7.19
N THR A 130 21.64 1.06 8.17
CA THR A 130 22.87 0.33 8.52
C THR A 130 22.56 -1.12 8.92
N SER A 131 21.53 -1.35 9.73
CA SER A 131 21.12 -2.70 10.15
C SER A 131 20.67 -3.59 8.99
N LEU A 132 20.15 -2.97 7.92
CA LEU A 132 19.71 -3.61 6.69
C LEU A 132 20.82 -3.70 5.62
N SER A 133 22.07 -3.32 5.96
CA SER A 133 23.19 -3.24 5.02
C SER A 133 22.96 -2.28 3.85
N ILE A 134 22.15 -1.25 4.08
CA ILE A 134 21.91 -0.13 3.16
C ILE A 134 22.79 1.05 3.59
N SER A 135 23.35 1.80 2.62
CA SER A 135 24.14 2.98 2.96
C SER A 135 23.31 4.01 3.74
N PRO A 136 23.73 4.42 4.95
CA PRO A 136 23.05 5.46 5.73
C PRO A 136 23.07 6.83 5.04
N ASP A 137 23.95 7.04 4.05
CA ASP A 137 24.05 8.32 3.32
C ASP A 137 22.80 8.58 2.46
N LEU A 138 22.07 7.53 2.07
CA LEU A 138 20.80 7.68 1.34
C LEU A 138 19.73 8.42 2.15
N VAL A 139 19.83 8.39 3.48
CA VAL A 139 18.91 9.15 4.34
C VAL A 139 19.08 10.65 4.12
N ASN A 140 20.29 11.13 3.84
CA ASN A 140 20.52 12.54 3.54
C ASN A 140 19.81 12.97 2.24
N ALA A 141 19.89 12.14 1.19
CA ALA A 141 19.14 12.41 -0.06
C ALA A 141 17.61 12.38 0.14
N LEU A 142 17.12 11.59 1.09
CA LEU A 142 15.70 11.54 1.39
C LEU A 142 15.26 12.78 2.18
N VAL A 143 16.09 13.26 3.11
CA VAL A 143 15.83 14.50 3.87
C VAL A 143 15.82 15.68 2.92
N ASP A 144 16.85 15.85 2.07
CA ASP A 144 16.93 16.93 1.07
C ASP A 144 15.76 16.89 0.06
N TRP A 145 15.20 15.69 -0.18
CA TRP A 145 14.00 15.55 -1.01
C TRP A 145 12.75 16.13 -0.34
N GLU A 146 12.67 16.03 1.00
CA GLU A 146 11.47 16.35 1.78
C GLU A 146 11.51 17.72 2.43
N ASP A 147 12.71 18.21 2.84
CA ASP A 147 12.82 19.47 3.58
C ASP A 147 12.59 20.70 2.69
N ALA A 148 12.40 21.85 3.31
CA ALA A 148 11.97 23.06 2.62
C ALA A 148 13.12 23.93 2.13
N ASP A 149 14.35 23.64 2.56
CA ASP A 149 15.52 24.43 2.14
C ASP A 149 16.14 23.88 0.84
N SER A 150 17.32 24.30 0.47
CA SER A 150 18.06 23.84 -0.71
C SER A 150 19.52 23.56 -0.37
N ASP A 151 19.82 23.31 0.90
CA ASP A 151 21.15 23.07 1.41
C ASP A 151 21.46 21.57 1.39
N THR A 152 22.27 21.15 0.40
CA THR A 152 22.61 19.72 0.23
C THR A 152 23.34 19.16 1.46
N ARG A 153 22.78 18.11 2.05
CA ARG A 153 23.35 17.36 3.17
C ARG A 153 24.48 16.45 2.70
N ASN A 154 25.62 16.53 3.35
CA ASN A 154 26.78 15.72 3.02
C ASN A 154 27.08 14.68 4.12
N PRO A 155 27.50 13.43 3.74
CA PRO A 155 27.60 12.91 2.38
C PRO A 155 26.27 12.39 1.82
N GLY A 156 26.14 12.33 0.51
CA GLY A 156 25.07 11.57 -0.20
C GLY A 156 23.78 12.32 -0.46
N GLY A 157 23.60 13.53 0.06
CA GLY A 157 22.44 14.37 -0.21
C GLY A 157 22.28 14.78 -1.66
N ALA A 158 21.09 15.24 -2.03
CA ALA A 158 20.76 15.64 -3.40
C ALA A 158 19.66 16.70 -3.41
N GLU A 159 19.92 17.79 -4.08
CA GLU A 159 19.02 18.91 -4.29
C GLU A 159 18.75 19.15 -5.78
N ASP A 160 18.09 20.26 -6.12
CA ASP A 160 17.73 20.63 -7.50
C ASP A 160 18.90 20.49 -8.48
N ASN A 161 20.12 20.83 -8.06
CA ASN A 161 21.30 20.74 -8.93
C ASN A 161 21.56 19.32 -9.44
N GLU A 162 21.32 18.31 -8.62
CA GLU A 162 21.47 16.91 -8.97
C GLU A 162 20.29 16.43 -9.81
N TYR A 163 19.06 16.76 -9.41
CA TYR A 163 17.85 16.30 -10.10
C TYR A 163 17.63 16.95 -11.45
N LEU A 164 18.11 18.18 -11.66
CA LEU A 164 18.05 18.85 -12.97
C LEU A 164 19.01 18.23 -14.01
N GLN A 165 19.99 17.43 -13.59
CA GLN A 165 20.87 16.67 -14.50
C GLN A 165 20.26 15.33 -14.94
N ALA A 166 19.13 14.91 -14.38
CA ALA A 166 18.45 13.68 -14.78
C ALA A 166 17.81 13.80 -16.17
N THR A 167 17.43 12.68 -16.76
CA THR A 167 16.74 12.63 -18.05
C THR A 167 15.42 11.86 -17.93
N PRO A 168 14.25 12.51 -18.00
CA PRO A 168 14.04 13.97 -18.08
C PRO A 168 14.42 14.69 -16.77
N PRO A 169 14.79 15.98 -16.82
CA PRO A 169 15.12 16.75 -15.64
C PRO A 169 13.88 17.00 -14.77
N TYR A 170 14.05 16.99 -13.45
CA TYR A 170 13.02 17.30 -12.46
C TYR A 170 13.66 18.01 -11.26
N ARG A 171 12.89 18.38 -10.26
CA ARG A 171 13.34 19.06 -9.04
C ARG A 171 13.08 18.20 -7.81
N ALA A 172 13.76 18.48 -6.73
CA ALA A 172 13.40 17.98 -5.40
C ALA A 172 11.95 18.36 -5.10
N ALA A 173 11.27 17.53 -4.29
CA ALA A 173 9.86 17.78 -3.99
C ALA A 173 9.69 18.89 -2.96
N ASN A 174 10.66 19.10 -2.09
CA ASN A 174 10.67 20.00 -0.94
C ASN A 174 9.36 19.89 -0.14
N GLN A 175 8.89 18.66 0.00
CA GLN A 175 7.68 18.28 0.74
C GLN A 175 7.70 16.79 1.05
N ARG A 176 6.95 16.38 2.04
CA ARG A 176 6.79 14.99 2.44
C ARG A 176 6.45 14.09 1.27
N LEU A 177 6.92 12.85 1.34
CA LEU A 177 6.56 11.80 0.39
C LEU A 177 5.04 11.62 0.33
N ALA A 178 4.49 11.61 -0.87
CA ALA A 178 3.07 11.37 -1.09
C ALA A 178 2.70 9.89 -0.89
N ASP A 179 3.64 9.00 -1.22
CA ASP A 179 3.49 7.55 -1.13
C ASP A 179 4.86 6.84 -1.22
N PHE A 180 4.83 5.53 -0.99
CA PHE A 180 6.01 4.68 -1.07
C PHE A 180 6.66 4.66 -2.47
N GLY A 181 5.87 4.84 -3.53
CA GLY A 181 6.36 4.92 -4.91
C GLY A 181 7.18 6.18 -5.19
N SER A 182 7.01 7.23 -4.38
CA SER A 182 7.77 8.48 -4.49
C SER A 182 9.28 8.27 -4.29
N LEU A 183 9.68 7.21 -3.55
CA LEU A 183 11.08 6.83 -3.36
C LEU A 183 11.84 6.57 -4.66
N ASN A 184 11.15 6.13 -5.72
CA ASN A 184 11.77 5.93 -7.04
C ASN A 184 12.36 7.21 -7.66
N ARG A 185 12.00 8.38 -7.14
CA ARG A 185 12.51 9.67 -7.60
C ARG A 185 13.65 10.19 -6.75
N VAL A 186 13.87 9.62 -5.57
CA VAL A 186 14.93 10.03 -4.65
C VAL A 186 16.25 9.42 -5.09
N ARG A 187 17.30 10.23 -5.15
CA ARG A 187 18.63 9.80 -5.56
C ARG A 187 19.12 8.62 -4.75
N GLY A 188 19.57 7.57 -5.44
CA GLY A 188 20.15 6.36 -4.84
C GLY A 188 19.14 5.30 -4.40
N PHE A 189 17.83 5.59 -4.43
CA PHE A 189 16.79 4.61 -4.13
C PHE A 189 16.49 3.75 -5.36
N THR A 190 17.30 2.71 -5.56
CA THR A 190 17.07 1.71 -6.60
C THR A 190 15.90 0.78 -6.23
N PRO A 191 15.31 0.06 -7.20
CA PRO A 191 14.27 -0.94 -6.90
C PRO A 191 14.70 -1.97 -5.86
N ASP A 192 15.97 -2.37 -5.84
CA ASP A 192 16.49 -3.33 -4.84
C ASP A 192 16.49 -2.73 -3.44
N VAL A 193 16.97 -1.49 -3.28
CA VAL A 193 16.93 -0.76 -2.01
C VAL A 193 15.49 -0.59 -1.53
N ILE A 194 14.57 -0.18 -2.42
CA ILE A 194 13.16 0.00 -2.10
C ILE A 194 12.52 -1.31 -1.65
N ASN A 195 12.84 -2.43 -2.30
CA ASN A 195 12.32 -3.75 -1.92
C ASN A 195 12.87 -4.22 -0.57
N LEU A 196 14.15 -3.96 -0.27
CA LEU A 196 14.74 -4.25 1.04
C LEU A 196 14.09 -3.42 2.16
N LEU A 197 13.73 -2.17 1.89
CA LEU A 197 13.10 -1.28 2.86
C LEU A 197 11.64 -1.61 3.14
N ARG A 198 10.92 -2.14 2.15
CA ARG A 198 9.45 -2.35 2.20
C ARG A 198 8.93 -3.03 3.46
N PRO A 199 9.59 -4.04 4.06
CA PRO A 199 9.12 -4.66 5.30
C PRO A 199 9.31 -3.82 6.56
N PHE A 200 10.05 -2.72 6.49
CA PHE A 200 10.52 -1.97 7.67
C PHE A 200 10.08 -0.51 7.70
N VAL A 201 9.70 0.04 6.55
CA VAL A 201 9.34 1.46 6.45
C VAL A 201 7.97 1.66 5.80
N THR A 202 7.35 2.78 6.14
CA THR A 202 6.07 3.22 5.56
C THR A 202 6.14 4.71 5.21
N VAL A 203 5.14 5.18 4.47
CA VAL A 203 4.94 6.60 4.14
C VAL A 203 3.53 6.98 4.57
N LEU A 204 3.42 7.70 5.68
CA LEU A 204 2.17 8.13 6.27
C LEU A 204 2.03 9.65 6.19
N PRO A 205 0.81 10.19 6.08
CA PRO A 205 0.58 11.62 5.83
C PRO A 205 0.91 12.53 7.01
N ALA A 206 1.07 11.97 8.21
CA ALA A 206 1.43 12.70 9.43
C ALA A 206 2.56 11.98 10.16
N GLN A 207 3.24 12.67 11.07
CA GLN A 207 4.20 12.05 11.97
C GLN A 207 3.51 11.03 12.87
N THR A 208 4.18 9.92 13.15
CA THR A 208 3.63 8.81 13.93
C THR A 208 4.67 8.22 14.86
N ALA A 209 4.24 7.89 16.07
CA ALA A 209 5.01 7.00 16.95
C ALA A 209 4.96 5.56 16.43
N VAL A 210 5.97 4.78 16.75
CA VAL A 210 6.06 3.35 16.37
C VAL A 210 5.27 2.49 17.35
N ASN A 211 4.34 1.67 16.84
CA ASN A 211 3.65 0.69 17.68
C ASN A 211 4.59 -0.49 17.98
N VAL A 212 5.00 -0.59 19.26
CA VAL A 212 5.94 -1.60 19.74
C VAL A 212 5.38 -3.03 19.69
N ASN A 213 4.07 -3.18 19.57
CA ASN A 213 3.43 -4.49 19.43
C ASN A 213 3.51 -5.06 18.01
N PHE A 214 3.80 -4.23 17.00
CA PHE A 214 3.95 -4.63 15.59
C PHE A 214 5.38 -4.49 15.07
N ALA A 215 6.16 -3.56 15.59
CA ALA A 215 7.48 -3.21 15.07
C ALA A 215 8.44 -4.41 15.01
N SER A 216 9.22 -4.53 13.94
CA SER A 216 10.30 -5.51 13.83
C SER A 216 11.45 -5.21 14.80
N ALA A 217 12.36 -6.17 14.99
CA ALA A 217 13.54 -5.97 15.83
C ALA A 217 14.44 -4.86 15.27
N GLU A 218 14.56 -4.75 13.96
CA GLU A 218 15.34 -3.73 13.25
C GLU A 218 14.77 -2.33 13.50
N VAL A 219 13.44 -2.19 13.41
CA VAL A 219 12.76 -0.91 13.68
C VAL A 219 12.91 -0.53 15.15
N LEU A 220 12.67 -1.45 16.09
CA LEU A 220 12.86 -1.20 17.51
C LEU A 220 14.31 -0.80 17.84
N ALA A 221 15.28 -1.52 17.27
CA ALA A 221 16.69 -1.21 17.46
C ALA A 221 17.05 0.17 16.88
N ALA A 222 16.38 0.61 15.83
CA ALA A 222 16.60 1.90 15.20
C ALA A 222 16.11 3.06 16.11
N ILE A 223 14.87 2.97 16.57
CA ILE A 223 14.20 4.06 17.34
C ILE A 223 14.61 4.12 18.82
N VAL A 224 15.14 3.01 19.38
CA VAL A 224 15.60 2.99 20.77
C VAL A 224 17.12 3.13 20.81
N PRO A 225 17.66 4.27 21.28
CA PRO A 225 19.10 4.46 21.39
C PRO A 225 19.73 3.42 22.32
N GLY A 226 20.88 2.87 21.92
CA GLY A 226 21.60 1.87 22.72
C GLY A 226 21.04 0.44 22.63
N LEU A 227 19.89 0.21 21.97
CA LEU A 227 19.34 -1.13 21.72
C LEU A 227 19.98 -1.75 20.48
N SER A 228 20.59 -2.94 20.60
CA SER A 228 21.05 -3.73 19.45
C SER A 228 19.92 -4.55 18.84
N VAL A 229 20.07 -4.96 17.58
CA VAL A 229 19.07 -5.83 16.90
C VAL A 229 18.86 -7.14 17.67
N THR A 230 19.93 -7.75 18.18
CA THR A 230 19.84 -9.00 18.99
C THR A 230 19.03 -8.80 20.28
N GLN A 231 19.24 -7.68 20.97
CA GLN A 231 18.44 -7.35 22.15
C GLN A 231 16.98 -7.05 21.80
N ALA A 232 16.74 -6.35 20.68
CA ALA A 232 15.40 -6.09 20.17
C ALA A 232 14.67 -7.41 19.80
N GLN A 233 15.36 -8.39 19.22
CA GLN A 233 14.81 -9.73 18.94
C GLN A 233 14.30 -10.41 20.24
N ALA A 234 15.03 -10.28 21.36
CA ALA A 234 14.58 -10.80 22.63
C ALA A 234 13.31 -10.08 23.15
N VAL A 235 13.21 -8.76 22.93
CA VAL A 235 12.01 -7.96 23.26
C VAL A 235 10.81 -8.38 22.38
N VAL A 236 11.04 -8.55 21.07
CA VAL A 236 10.03 -9.04 20.13
C VAL A 236 9.55 -10.46 20.52
N ALA A 237 10.43 -11.35 20.93
CA ALA A 237 10.09 -12.70 21.36
C ALA A 237 9.18 -12.71 22.59
N LYS A 238 9.37 -11.79 23.54
CA LYS A 238 8.51 -11.67 24.73
C LYS A 238 7.05 -11.36 24.38
N ARG A 239 6.80 -10.48 23.38
CA ARG A 239 5.44 -10.11 22.96
C ARG A 239 4.69 -11.23 22.23
N ALA A 240 5.38 -12.27 21.76
CA ALA A 240 4.74 -13.43 21.13
C ALA A 240 3.82 -14.19 22.09
N GLY A 241 4.08 -14.15 23.40
CA GLY A 241 3.24 -14.73 24.45
C GLY A 241 2.27 -13.75 25.10
N SER A 242 2.57 -12.45 25.07
CA SER A 242 1.74 -11.40 25.67
C SER A 242 2.15 -10.04 25.12
N TYR A 243 1.22 -9.33 24.50
CA TYR A 243 1.45 -7.97 24.01
C TYR A 243 1.74 -6.99 25.14
N TYR A 244 2.37 -5.86 24.82
CA TYR A 244 2.60 -4.76 25.77
C TYR A 244 1.30 -3.95 25.90
N ALA A 245 0.75 -3.90 27.13
CA ALA A 245 -0.50 -3.18 27.38
C ALA A 245 -0.33 -1.65 27.40
N ASN A 246 0.88 -1.18 27.66
CA ASN A 246 1.25 0.23 27.65
C ASN A 246 2.75 0.38 27.36
N THR A 247 3.18 1.61 27.09
CA THR A 247 4.59 1.90 26.79
C THR A 247 5.52 1.62 27.96
N THR A 248 5.04 1.72 29.21
CA THR A 248 5.82 1.40 30.41
C THR A 248 6.18 -0.08 30.46
N ASP A 249 5.25 -0.97 30.13
CA ASP A 249 5.51 -2.42 30.06
C ASP A 249 6.59 -2.73 29.02
N PHE A 250 6.57 -2.06 27.87
CA PHE A 250 7.62 -2.17 26.86
C PHE A 250 8.97 -1.67 27.39
N ILE A 251 9.00 -0.47 28.00
CA ILE A 251 10.23 0.10 28.57
C ILE A 251 10.82 -0.84 29.63
N ASN A 252 10.00 -1.40 30.51
CA ASN A 252 10.44 -2.36 31.53
C ASN A 252 11.01 -3.66 30.92
N ALA A 253 10.60 -4.03 29.72
CA ALA A 253 11.10 -5.20 29.01
C ALA A 253 12.46 -4.96 28.32
N LEU A 254 12.88 -3.70 28.17
CA LEU A 254 14.17 -3.32 27.58
C LEU A 254 15.34 -3.69 28.53
N PRO A 255 16.55 -3.85 27.99
CA PRO A 255 17.78 -3.86 28.77
C PRO A 255 17.96 -2.54 29.54
N ASP A 256 18.56 -2.58 30.72
CA ASP A 256 18.72 -1.38 31.58
C ASP A 256 19.41 -0.23 30.87
N SER A 257 20.38 -0.51 30.01
CA SER A 257 21.09 0.50 29.20
C SER A 257 20.19 1.24 28.22
N ALA A 258 19.06 0.65 27.79
CA ALA A 258 18.14 1.24 26.83
C ALA A 258 16.90 1.89 27.49
N LYS A 259 16.59 1.55 28.76
CA LYS A 259 15.43 2.08 29.47
C LYS A 259 15.43 3.60 29.63
N THR A 260 16.60 4.17 29.85
CA THR A 260 16.78 5.62 30.09
C THR A 260 16.97 6.43 28.83
N THR A 261 17.16 5.77 27.68
CA THR A 261 17.45 6.44 26.41
C THR A 261 16.26 6.47 25.46
N VAL A 262 15.22 5.65 25.75
CA VAL A 262 14.00 5.61 24.92
C VAL A 262 13.24 6.92 25.06
N VAL A 263 12.84 7.47 23.92
CA VAL A 263 11.98 8.67 23.86
C VAL A 263 10.53 8.20 23.85
N ALA A 264 9.78 8.56 24.90
CA ALA A 264 8.40 8.11 25.08
C ALA A 264 7.44 8.56 23.96
N ALA A 265 7.76 9.68 23.29
CA ALA A 265 6.97 10.21 22.18
C ALA A 265 7.13 9.38 20.89
N ASP A 266 8.23 8.62 20.75
CA ASP A 266 8.52 7.85 19.55
C ASP A 266 7.90 6.45 19.58
N ILE A 267 7.30 6.05 20.73
CA ILE A 267 6.72 4.71 20.94
C ILE A 267 5.24 4.79 21.33
N ALA A 268 4.48 3.83 20.85
CA ALA A 268 3.07 3.66 21.20
C ALA A 268 2.69 2.18 21.28
N VAL A 269 1.53 1.88 21.87
CA VAL A 269 0.86 0.57 21.80
C VAL A 269 -0.41 0.65 20.97
N GLN A 270 -0.69 1.80 20.38
CA GLN A 270 -1.85 2.11 19.59
C GLN A 270 -1.44 2.57 18.19
N SER A 271 -2.27 2.28 17.20
CA SER A 271 -2.02 2.62 15.80
C SER A 271 -3.11 3.50 15.23
N THR A 272 -2.69 4.43 14.38
CA THR A 272 -3.57 5.37 13.69
C THR A 272 -3.83 4.96 12.25
N TYR A 273 -2.90 4.24 11.60
CA TYR A 273 -2.94 3.95 10.18
C TYR A 273 -2.95 2.46 9.89
N PHE A 274 -3.84 2.07 8.98
CA PHE A 274 -4.02 0.68 8.55
C PHE A 274 -4.19 0.63 7.04
N VAL A 275 -3.58 -0.35 6.37
CA VAL A 275 -3.84 -0.64 4.96
C VAL A 275 -4.81 -1.82 4.88
N ASN A 276 -5.94 -1.61 4.22
CA ASN A 276 -6.86 -2.69 3.87
C ASN A 276 -6.63 -3.09 2.42
N GLU A 277 -6.18 -4.30 2.19
CA GLU A 277 -6.01 -4.92 0.87
C GLU A 277 -7.20 -5.81 0.58
N VAL A 278 -7.75 -5.72 -0.63
CA VAL A 278 -8.93 -6.47 -1.06
C VAL A 278 -8.67 -7.08 -2.44
N ASP A 279 -8.84 -8.39 -2.53
CA ASP A 279 -8.80 -9.16 -3.79
C ASP A 279 -10.21 -9.65 -4.11
N VAL A 280 -10.70 -9.35 -5.33
CA VAL A 280 -12.04 -9.70 -5.78
C VAL A 280 -11.98 -10.32 -7.17
N HIS A 281 -12.72 -11.41 -7.36
CA HIS A 281 -12.85 -12.10 -8.65
C HIS A 281 -14.32 -12.34 -8.97
N PHE A 282 -14.80 -11.78 -10.10
CA PHE A 282 -16.13 -12.01 -10.66
C PHE A 282 -16.00 -12.37 -12.13
N GLY A 283 -16.49 -13.53 -12.54
CA GLY A 283 -16.39 -13.98 -13.91
C GLY A 283 -14.95 -13.91 -14.45
N ARG A 284 -14.71 -12.96 -15.35
CA ARG A 284 -13.40 -12.68 -15.95
C ARG A 284 -12.69 -11.48 -15.33
N VAL A 285 -13.37 -10.79 -14.43
CA VAL A 285 -12.86 -9.58 -13.78
C VAL A 285 -12.08 -9.95 -12.53
N SER A 286 -10.86 -9.46 -12.43
CA SER A 286 -10.02 -9.54 -11.23
C SER A 286 -9.63 -8.14 -10.82
N LEU A 287 -9.97 -7.77 -9.60
CA LEU A 287 -9.65 -6.47 -9.02
C LEU A 287 -8.86 -6.66 -7.74
N ARG A 288 -7.76 -5.93 -7.63
CA ARG A 288 -7.02 -5.76 -6.40
C ARG A 288 -7.00 -4.28 -6.03
N TYR A 289 -7.38 -3.97 -4.80
CA TYR A 289 -7.39 -2.62 -4.27
C TYR A 289 -6.74 -2.58 -2.90
N ALA A 290 -6.04 -1.47 -2.65
CA ALA A 290 -5.55 -1.13 -1.33
C ALA A 290 -6.12 0.23 -0.90
N ALA A 291 -6.48 0.35 0.38
CA ALA A 291 -6.95 1.59 0.99
C ALA A 291 -6.18 1.88 2.27
N LEU A 292 -5.61 3.07 2.40
CA LEU A 292 -5.06 3.55 3.67
C LEU A 292 -6.20 4.15 4.50
N LEU A 293 -6.38 3.61 5.68
CA LEU A 293 -7.40 4.00 6.65
C LEU A 293 -6.73 4.74 7.81
N GLU A 294 -7.28 5.87 8.21
CA GLU A 294 -6.84 6.66 9.35
C GLU A 294 -7.89 6.58 10.47
N ARG A 295 -7.49 6.07 11.64
CA ARG A 295 -8.32 5.90 12.85
C ARG A 295 -7.78 6.78 13.97
N LYS A 296 -8.45 7.90 14.27
CA LYS A 296 -8.05 8.87 15.32
C LYS A 296 -8.97 8.91 16.52
N SER A 297 -10.17 8.38 16.38
CA SER A 297 -11.21 8.47 17.40
C SER A 297 -12.16 7.27 17.31
N THR A 298 -13.22 7.30 18.09
CA THR A 298 -14.34 6.35 18.00
C THR A 298 -15.23 6.53 16.77
N ASP A 299 -14.92 7.47 15.89
CA ASP A 299 -15.61 7.64 14.62
C ASP A 299 -15.19 6.58 13.59
N ILE A 300 -15.90 6.51 12.48
CA ILE A 300 -15.55 5.62 11.37
C ILE A 300 -14.21 6.09 10.77
N PRO A 301 -13.17 5.23 10.70
CA PRO A 301 -11.88 5.58 10.12
C PRO A 301 -12.01 6.23 8.74
N ARG A 302 -11.24 7.30 8.52
CA ARG A 302 -11.21 8.03 7.24
C ARG A 302 -10.41 7.24 6.21
N ILE A 303 -10.88 7.20 4.96
CA ILE A 303 -10.08 6.72 3.83
C ILE A 303 -9.14 7.86 3.41
N VAL A 304 -7.85 7.68 3.56
CA VAL A 304 -6.81 8.64 3.13
C VAL A 304 -6.61 8.54 1.64
N TRP A 305 -6.42 7.32 1.14
CA TRP A 305 -6.35 7.02 -0.29
C TRP A 305 -6.92 5.63 -0.60
N LEU A 306 -7.35 5.45 -1.84
CA LEU A 306 -7.81 4.20 -2.44
C LEU A 306 -7.09 4.02 -3.78
N ARG A 307 -6.40 2.88 -3.96
CA ARG A 307 -5.61 2.60 -5.15
C ARG A 307 -5.94 1.22 -5.70
N ARG A 308 -5.90 1.10 -7.01
CA ARG A 308 -5.89 -0.19 -7.69
C ARG A 308 -4.43 -0.66 -7.80
N GLU A 309 -4.18 -1.93 -7.48
CA GLU A 309 -2.88 -2.61 -7.59
C GLU A 309 -2.77 -3.49 -8.83
#